data_1a60e3a300f71839081bfb01dfb837e7
#
_entry.id   1a60e3a300f71839081bfb01dfb837e7
#
_cell.length_a   1.000
_cell.length_b   1.000
_cell.length_c   1.000
_cell.angle_alpha   90.00
_cell.angle_beta   90.00
_cell.angle_gamma   90.00
#
_symmetry.space_group_name_H-M   'P 1'
#
loop_
_entity.id
_entity.type
_entity.pdbx_description
1 polymer ?
#
loop_
_entity_poly.entity_id
_entity_poly.type
_entity_poly.pdbx_seq_one_letter_code
_entity_poly.pdbx_strand_id
1 'polypeptide(L)'
;MRALAMVAAAGLAMLGCIPSAQAAETTPPDPGPAGSFAWKGFNWEKRFWGGSPQYNRLFDAANVSNPDANGYVTLKLTNPTGGAPVGAEFQSTRQGFGYGTYSTTVEKNLSVLQKEVVWGCLFTYDPLAEPGYNEIDLCEASAWGGGAAYGESWPVSQGHGYWFDATKPPGQGNNTVVFDVTASPIITHRMVWEPGKLTFETFAGQGFTGTLLKRTVLQGSTVPVPAKEQVHFNLWVTGGGGGDPSHVKPESVVVRDFSFVPTATAPLPPPASAIKLSAATTKAKGVNTTTLKWTDATGSNVTLWINGVQKAVPNNGSYVNQFKGSNTTTYKVCDTGGCSSVLRVVT
;
A
#
# COMPACT_ATOMS: atom_id res chain seq x y z
N MET A 1 -47.23 -41.27 -18.07
CA MET A 1 -46.90 -40.15 -17.18
C MET A 1 -45.43 -39.85 -17.34
N ARG A 2 -45.10 -38.79 -18.09
CA ARG A 2 -43.72 -38.36 -18.33
C ARG A 2 -43.40 -37.25 -17.33
N ALA A 3 -42.39 -37.47 -16.49
CA ALA A 3 -41.86 -36.44 -15.56
C ALA A 3 -40.94 -35.52 -16.33
N LEU A 4 -41.24 -34.21 -16.33
CA LEU A 4 -40.40 -33.14 -16.85
C LEU A 4 -39.40 -32.78 -15.73
N ALA A 5 -38.11 -32.96 -16.00
CA ALA A 5 -37.07 -32.42 -15.16
C ALA A 5 -36.81 -30.96 -15.53
N MET A 6 -37.07 -30.03 -14.61
CA MET A 6 -36.64 -28.64 -14.74
C MET A 6 -35.17 -28.55 -14.36
N VAL A 7 -34.35 -28.16 -15.32
CA VAL A 7 -32.97 -27.74 -15.08
C VAL A 7 -33.00 -26.28 -14.66
N ALA A 8 -32.71 -26.02 -13.41
CA ALA A 8 -32.48 -24.65 -12.93
C ALA A 8 -31.08 -24.22 -13.35
N ALA A 9 -31.01 -23.29 -14.29
CA ALA A 9 -29.77 -22.59 -14.62
C ALA A 9 -29.45 -21.58 -13.49
N ALA A 10 -28.48 -21.91 -12.68
CA ALA A 10 -27.91 -20.96 -11.74
C ALA A 10 -27.09 -19.92 -12.53
N GLY A 11 -27.66 -18.75 -12.71
CA GLY A 11 -26.94 -17.59 -13.24
C GLY A 11 -25.88 -17.15 -12.24
N LEU A 12 -24.62 -17.36 -12.59
CA LEU A 12 -23.48 -16.80 -11.87
C LEU A 12 -23.48 -15.28 -12.13
N ALA A 13 -24.02 -14.50 -11.20
CA ALA A 13 -23.86 -13.07 -11.21
C ALA A 13 -22.40 -12.77 -10.87
N MET A 14 -21.62 -12.46 -11.89
CA MET A 14 -20.32 -11.82 -11.72
C MET A 14 -20.57 -10.45 -11.10
N LEU A 15 -20.49 -10.34 -9.77
CA LEU A 15 -20.34 -9.04 -9.14
C LEU A 15 -18.96 -8.53 -9.55
N GLY A 16 -18.98 -7.61 -10.51
CA GLY A 16 -17.79 -6.84 -10.86
C GLY A 16 -17.31 -6.11 -9.62
N CYS A 17 -16.11 -6.45 -9.14
CA CYS A 17 -15.38 -5.61 -8.23
C CYS A 17 -15.28 -4.23 -8.89
N ILE A 18 -15.99 -3.24 -8.36
CA ILE A 18 -15.77 -1.85 -8.72
C ILE A 18 -14.36 -1.55 -8.18
N PRO A 19 -13.37 -1.27 -9.02
CA PRO A 19 -12.09 -0.82 -8.51
C PRO A 19 -12.38 0.46 -7.74
N SER A 20 -12.12 0.45 -6.44
CA SER A 20 -12.06 1.69 -5.68
C SER A 20 -10.97 2.52 -6.36
N ALA A 21 -11.39 3.53 -7.11
CA ALA A 21 -10.46 4.47 -7.70
C ALA A 21 -9.72 5.12 -6.53
N GLN A 22 -8.50 4.68 -6.33
CA GLN A 22 -7.61 5.29 -5.37
C GLN A 22 -7.46 6.74 -5.82
N ALA A 23 -8.02 7.68 -5.05
CA ALA A 23 -7.83 9.08 -5.35
C ALA A 23 -6.33 9.34 -5.28
N ALA A 24 -5.76 9.87 -6.36
CA ALA A 24 -4.33 10.19 -6.41
C ALA A 24 -3.95 10.99 -5.17
N GLU A 25 -3.06 10.47 -4.34
CA GLU A 25 -2.52 11.22 -3.24
C GLU A 25 -1.86 12.48 -3.79
N THR A 26 -2.34 13.61 -3.33
CA THR A 26 -1.62 14.88 -3.54
C THR A 26 -0.34 14.80 -2.72
N THR A 27 0.73 15.42 -3.19
CA THR A 27 1.95 15.57 -2.39
C THR A 27 1.57 16.01 -0.98
N PRO A 28 1.95 15.27 0.06
CA PRO A 28 1.61 15.64 1.43
C PRO A 28 2.04 17.07 1.70
N PRO A 29 1.20 17.92 2.31
CA PRO A 29 1.64 19.22 2.77
C PRO A 29 2.68 19.02 3.87
N ASP A 30 3.63 19.95 4.02
CA ASP A 30 4.61 19.91 5.10
C ASP A 30 3.89 19.84 6.46
N PRO A 31 4.05 18.77 7.25
CA PRO A 31 3.36 18.60 8.53
C PRO A 31 3.80 19.60 9.60
N GLY A 32 4.89 20.31 9.36
CA GLY A 32 5.51 21.18 10.36
C GLY A 32 5.98 20.42 11.62
N PRO A 33 6.56 21.13 12.60
CA PRO A 33 7.16 20.48 13.77
C PRO A 33 6.18 19.69 14.65
N ALA A 34 4.92 20.11 14.71
CA ALA A 34 3.90 19.45 15.54
C ALA A 34 3.42 18.10 14.98
N GLY A 35 3.63 17.87 13.68
CA GLY A 35 3.25 16.63 12.99
C GLY A 35 4.39 15.62 12.91
N SER A 36 5.59 15.88 13.49
CA SER A 36 6.75 15.01 13.38
C SER A 36 7.23 14.52 14.74
N PHE A 37 7.89 13.36 14.79
CA PHE A 37 8.52 12.83 15.98
C PHE A 37 9.69 11.91 15.62
N ALA A 38 10.66 11.77 16.56
CA ALA A 38 11.73 10.80 16.45
C ALA A 38 11.35 9.52 17.21
N TRP A 39 11.52 8.35 16.57
CA TRP A 39 11.21 7.07 17.17
C TRP A 39 12.03 5.95 16.55
N LYS A 40 12.61 5.07 17.40
CA LYS A 40 13.40 3.89 17.00
C LYS A 40 14.52 4.21 16.00
N GLY A 41 15.17 5.36 16.15
CA GLY A 41 16.29 5.78 15.31
C GLY A 41 15.91 6.41 13.97
N PHE A 42 14.63 6.64 13.72
CA PHE A 42 14.08 7.26 12.50
C PHE A 42 13.25 8.48 12.86
N ASN A 43 13.08 9.38 11.87
CA ASN A 43 12.13 10.47 11.92
C ASN A 43 10.85 10.06 11.21
N TRP A 44 9.73 10.44 11.79
CA TRP A 44 8.38 10.09 11.33
C TRP A 44 7.53 11.34 11.22
N GLU A 45 6.59 11.33 10.29
CA GLU A 45 5.57 12.36 10.16
C GLU A 45 4.17 11.75 10.32
N LYS A 46 3.28 12.50 10.98
CA LYS A 46 1.89 12.12 11.23
C LYS A 46 1.02 12.64 10.09
N ARG A 47 0.23 11.78 9.52
CA ARG A 47 -0.70 12.14 8.46
C ARG A 47 -1.84 13.00 9.01
N PHE A 48 -2.16 14.11 8.32
CA PHE A 48 -3.27 15.00 8.64
C PHE A 48 -4.06 15.42 7.38
N TRP A 49 -3.80 14.78 6.27
CA TRP A 49 -4.49 14.98 4.99
C TRP A 49 -5.37 13.78 4.67
N GLY A 50 -6.46 14.05 3.91
CA GLY A 50 -7.32 13.02 3.36
C GLY A 50 -6.64 12.24 2.23
N GLY A 51 -7.33 11.29 1.70
CA GLY A 51 -6.91 10.45 0.57
C GLY A 51 -7.47 9.05 0.73
N SER A 52 -7.45 8.37 -0.42
CA SER A 52 -7.91 7.02 -0.57
C SER A 52 -7.36 6.05 0.48
N PRO A 53 -7.92 4.87 0.55
CA PRO A 53 -9.07 4.37 -0.22
C PRO A 53 -10.36 4.35 0.60
N GLN A 54 -10.47 5.16 1.61
CA GLN A 54 -11.09 4.76 2.84
C GLN A 54 -12.40 5.49 3.12
N TYR A 55 -13.26 4.85 3.88
CA TYR A 55 -14.52 5.46 4.26
C TYR A 55 -14.31 6.72 5.10
N ASN A 56 -13.35 6.71 6.02
CA ASN A 56 -13.08 7.86 6.88
C ASN A 56 -12.61 9.10 6.12
N ARG A 57 -11.99 8.98 4.95
CA ARG A 57 -11.52 10.08 4.09
C ARG A 57 -10.64 11.13 4.76
N LEU A 58 -10.37 10.99 6.05
CA LEU A 58 -9.61 11.92 6.86
C LEU A 58 -8.72 11.17 7.83
N PHE A 59 -7.49 11.63 7.93
CA PHE A 59 -6.55 11.27 8.96
C PHE A 59 -6.22 12.51 9.79
N ASP A 60 -5.99 12.33 11.08
CA ASP A 60 -5.64 13.44 11.97
C ASP A 60 -4.35 13.11 12.72
N ALA A 61 -3.40 14.05 12.67
CA ALA A 61 -2.14 13.95 13.42
C ALA A 61 -2.35 13.77 14.92
N ALA A 62 -3.43 14.30 15.50
CA ALA A 62 -3.81 14.11 16.90
C ALA A 62 -4.18 12.66 17.24
N ASN A 63 -4.52 11.86 16.24
CA ASN A 63 -4.81 10.43 16.40
C ASN A 63 -3.54 9.55 16.47
N VAL A 64 -2.37 10.15 16.27
CA VAL A 64 -1.06 9.48 16.44
C VAL A 64 -0.36 10.08 17.66
N SER A 65 -0.08 9.26 18.68
CA SER A 65 0.66 9.74 19.83
C SER A 65 2.14 10.03 19.50
N ASN A 66 2.81 10.84 20.32
CA ASN A 66 4.25 10.73 20.41
C ASN A 66 4.61 9.43 21.17
N PRO A 67 5.86 8.94 21.10
CA PRO A 67 6.30 7.82 21.92
C PRO A 67 6.05 8.10 23.41
N ASP A 68 5.43 7.13 24.08
CA ASP A 68 5.21 7.19 25.53
C ASP A 68 6.51 6.90 26.34
N ALA A 69 6.38 6.80 27.67
CA ALA A 69 7.52 6.51 28.54
C ALA A 69 8.17 5.13 28.26
N ASN A 70 7.44 4.20 27.62
CA ASN A 70 7.94 2.89 27.21
C ASN A 70 8.51 2.94 25.78
N GLY A 71 8.39 4.06 25.10
CA GLY A 71 8.78 4.23 23.70
C GLY A 71 7.74 3.63 22.72
N TYR A 72 6.46 3.56 23.09
CA TYR A 72 5.40 3.02 22.25
C TYR A 72 4.59 4.13 21.59
N VAL A 73 4.15 3.90 20.36
CA VAL A 73 3.29 4.81 19.61
C VAL A 73 1.88 4.23 19.56
N THR A 74 0.88 5.03 19.92
CA THR A 74 -0.53 4.64 19.84
C THR A 74 -1.19 5.29 18.63
N LEU A 75 -1.84 4.49 17.80
CA LEU A 75 -2.76 4.93 16.77
C LEU A 75 -4.19 4.85 17.31
N LYS A 76 -4.97 5.91 17.08
CA LYS A 76 -6.38 6.00 17.51
C LYS A 76 -7.28 6.19 16.30
N LEU A 77 -8.40 5.52 16.31
CA LEU A 77 -9.53 5.83 15.47
C LEU A 77 -10.53 6.60 16.32
N THR A 78 -11.03 7.72 15.84
CA THR A 78 -12.04 8.53 16.52
C THR A 78 -13.28 8.69 15.64
N ASN A 79 -14.42 8.97 16.26
CA ASN A 79 -15.66 9.27 15.56
C ASN A 79 -16.42 10.37 16.31
N PRO A 80 -15.90 11.62 16.29
CA PRO A 80 -16.40 12.69 17.15
C PRO A 80 -17.84 13.11 16.87
N THR A 81 -18.32 12.90 15.65
CA THR A 81 -19.68 13.25 15.23
C THR A 81 -20.64 12.07 15.22
N GLY A 82 -20.14 10.85 15.50
CA GLY A 82 -20.93 9.63 15.44
C GLY A 82 -21.27 9.15 14.02
N GLY A 83 -20.70 9.79 12.99
CA GLY A 83 -21.00 9.45 11.59
C GLY A 83 -19.85 9.73 10.62
N ALA A 84 -18.72 10.24 11.13
CA ALA A 84 -17.54 10.55 10.33
C ALA A 84 -16.26 10.13 11.07
N PRO A 85 -15.90 8.85 11.01
CA PRO A 85 -14.70 8.36 11.66
C PRO A 85 -13.45 8.99 11.04
N VAL A 86 -12.44 9.21 11.90
CA VAL A 86 -11.15 9.82 11.56
C VAL A 86 -10.06 8.83 11.90
N GLY A 87 -9.24 8.47 10.91
CA GLY A 87 -8.16 7.51 11.04
C GLY A 87 -6.87 8.09 11.62
N ALA A 88 -5.88 7.23 11.74
CA ALA A 88 -4.52 7.56 12.14
C ALA A 88 -3.53 6.93 11.17
N GLU A 89 -2.48 7.68 10.80
CA GLU A 89 -1.37 7.15 10.04
C GLU A 89 -0.09 7.93 10.37
N PHE A 90 1.02 7.26 10.41
CA PHE A 90 2.33 7.89 10.37
C PHE A 90 3.27 7.15 9.42
N GLN A 91 4.15 7.92 8.81
CA GLN A 91 5.10 7.41 7.83
C GLN A 91 6.52 7.89 8.13
N SER A 92 7.50 7.13 7.65
CA SER A 92 8.91 7.55 7.76
C SER A 92 9.17 8.78 6.88
N THR A 93 10.00 9.73 7.36
CA THR A 93 10.53 10.79 6.49
C THR A 93 11.61 10.26 5.55
N ARG A 94 12.25 9.14 5.92
CA ARG A 94 13.20 8.43 5.09
C ARG A 94 12.47 7.72 3.97
N GLN A 95 12.97 7.87 2.76
CA GLN A 95 12.58 7.13 1.56
C GLN A 95 13.63 6.09 1.20
N GLY A 96 13.22 5.01 0.52
CA GLY A 96 14.12 4.01 -0.04
C GLY A 96 14.93 3.29 1.04
N PHE A 97 14.27 2.56 1.92
CA PHE A 97 14.96 1.75 2.91
C PHE A 97 15.81 0.66 2.25
N GLY A 98 15.32 0.09 1.16
CA GLY A 98 16.03 -0.91 0.38
C GLY A 98 15.77 -2.35 0.82
N TYR A 99 16.50 -3.27 0.22
CA TYR A 99 16.49 -4.66 0.65
C TYR A 99 17.01 -4.79 2.07
N GLY A 100 16.36 -5.64 2.85
CA GLY A 100 16.72 -5.81 4.24
C GLY A 100 15.69 -6.56 5.05
N THR A 101 15.90 -6.56 6.36
CA THR A 101 14.98 -7.11 7.34
C THR A 101 14.21 -5.99 7.99
N TYR A 102 12.91 -5.97 7.81
CA TYR A 102 11.97 -5.09 8.46
C TYR A 102 11.27 -5.84 9.58
N SER A 103 11.09 -5.22 10.71
CA SER A 103 10.30 -5.82 11.78
C SER A 103 9.53 -4.79 12.58
N THR A 104 8.39 -5.23 13.11
CA THR A 104 7.55 -4.46 14.02
C THR A 104 7.01 -5.35 15.11
N THR A 105 6.89 -4.80 16.32
CA THR A 105 6.13 -5.42 17.40
C THR A 105 4.90 -4.58 17.67
N VAL A 106 3.76 -5.22 17.66
CA VAL A 106 2.44 -4.59 17.79
C VAL A 106 1.65 -5.19 18.94
N GLU A 107 0.71 -4.42 19.48
CA GLU A 107 -0.15 -4.87 20.56
C GLU A 107 -1.60 -4.52 20.28
N LYS A 108 -2.40 -5.55 20.10
CA LYS A 108 -3.84 -5.50 19.99
C LYS A 108 -4.43 -6.92 20.09
N ASN A 109 -5.45 -7.09 20.89
CA ASN A 109 -6.30 -8.25 20.72
C ASN A 109 -7.16 -8.07 19.47
N LEU A 110 -6.76 -8.70 18.36
CA LEU A 110 -7.42 -8.55 17.07
C LEU A 110 -8.80 -9.18 17.03
N SER A 111 -9.10 -10.15 17.92
CA SER A 111 -10.43 -10.77 17.98
C SER A 111 -11.55 -9.81 18.42
N VAL A 112 -11.19 -8.67 19.03
CA VAL A 112 -12.14 -7.62 19.41
C VAL A 112 -12.05 -6.38 18.51
N LEU A 113 -11.22 -6.41 17.48
CA LEU A 113 -11.16 -5.34 16.48
C LEU A 113 -12.53 -5.23 15.81
N GLN A 114 -13.03 -3.98 15.66
CA GLN A 114 -14.32 -3.78 15.01
C GLN A 114 -14.24 -4.22 13.54
N LYS A 115 -15.31 -4.80 13.03
CA LYS A 115 -15.32 -5.46 11.72
C LYS A 115 -15.04 -4.53 10.53
N GLU A 116 -15.31 -3.24 10.68
CA GLU A 116 -15.07 -2.20 9.67
C GLU A 116 -13.66 -1.59 9.78
N VAL A 117 -12.92 -1.91 10.84
CA VAL A 117 -11.60 -1.33 11.08
C VAL A 117 -10.54 -2.16 10.37
N VAL A 118 -9.62 -1.47 9.72
CA VAL A 118 -8.43 -2.04 9.10
C VAL A 118 -7.20 -1.50 9.80
N TRP A 119 -6.31 -2.39 10.15
CA TRP A 119 -5.03 -2.06 10.72
C TRP A 119 -3.89 -2.54 9.83
N GLY A 120 -3.24 -1.58 9.14
CA GLY A 120 -1.96 -1.77 8.46
C GLY A 120 -0.83 -1.56 9.46
N CYS A 121 -0.34 -2.67 10.04
CA CYS A 121 0.60 -2.61 11.14
C CYS A 121 2.06 -2.43 10.73
N LEU A 122 2.36 -2.50 9.49
CA LEU A 122 3.53 -2.02 8.75
C LEU A 122 3.37 -2.33 7.26
N PHE A 123 3.58 -1.32 6.43
CA PHE A 123 3.67 -1.53 4.98
C PHE A 123 4.68 -0.54 4.38
N THR A 124 5.16 -0.86 3.18
CA THR A 124 5.94 0.05 2.34
C THR A 124 5.04 0.65 1.27
N TYR A 125 5.24 1.92 0.91
CA TYR A 125 4.44 2.58 -0.10
C TYR A 125 5.17 3.75 -0.75
N ASP A 126 5.04 3.85 -2.08
CA ASP A 126 5.44 5.01 -2.87
C ASP A 126 4.32 5.36 -3.86
N PRO A 127 3.56 6.44 -3.63
CA PRO A 127 2.43 6.83 -4.49
C PRO A 127 2.83 7.13 -5.94
N LEU A 128 4.12 7.29 -6.21
CA LEU A 128 4.66 7.59 -7.53
C LEU A 128 5.26 6.37 -8.24
N ALA A 129 5.43 5.25 -7.55
CA ALA A 129 5.99 4.01 -8.10
C ALA A 129 4.91 3.17 -8.79
N GLU A 130 4.33 3.69 -9.86
CA GLU A 130 3.36 2.93 -10.65
C GLU A 130 4.04 1.97 -11.65
N PRO A 131 3.43 0.81 -11.89
CA PRO A 131 2.27 0.26 -11.21
C PRO A 131 2.68 -0.48 -9.92
N GLY A 132 1.77 -0.54 -8.93
CA GLY A 132 1.98 -1.35 -7.71
C GLY A 132 2.58 -0.60 -6.53
N TYR A 133 2.89 0.68 -6.66
CA TYR A 133 3.27 1.60 -5.57
C TYR A 133 4.44 1.14 -4.68
N ASN A 134 5.19 0.13 -5.07
CA ASN A 134 6.13 -0.59 -4.20
C ASN A 134 5.49 -0.97 -2.86
N GLU A 135 4.20 -1.29 -2.89
CA GLU A 135 3.43 -1.65 -1.70
C GLU A 135 3.69 -3.10 -1.32
N ILE A 136 4.22 -3.26 -0.12
CA ILE A 136 4.40 -4.55 0.52
C ILE A 136 3.84 -4.42 1.92
N ASP A 137 2.76 -5.15 2.20
CA ASP A 137 2.14 -5.20 3.51
C ASP A 137 2.77 -6.32 4.32
N LEU A 138 3.54 -5.96 5.36
CA LEU A 138 4.11 -6.94 6.28
C LEU A 138 3.02 -7.56 7.14
N CYS A 139 2.06 -6.75 7.55
CA CYS A 139 0.88 -7.22 8.26
C CYS A 139 -0.30 -6.26 8.07
N GLU A 140 -1.40 -6.83 7.69
CA GLU A 140 -2.70 -6.15 7.64
C GLU A 140 -3.76 -7.03 8.31
N ALA A 141 -4.56 -6.45 9.18
CA ALA A 141 -5.60 -7.17 9.90
C ALA A 141 -6.94 -6.43 9.81
N SER A 142 -7.97 -7.14 9.40
CA SER A 142 -9.34 -6.65 9.29
C SER A 142 -10.32 -7.80 9.12
N ALA A 143 -11.59 -7.57 9.44
CA ALA A 143 -12.72 -8.39 8.97
C ALA A 143 -13.42 -7.77 7.75
N TRP A 144 -12.90 -6.68 7.20
CA TRP A 144 -13.39 -5.99 6.00
C TRP A 144 -14.92 -5.78 5.99
N GLY A 145 -15.48 -5.33 7.12
CA GLY A 145 -16.91 -5.12 7.30
C GLY A 145 -17.71 -6.38 7.69
N GLY A 146 -17.03 -7.51 7.84
CA GLY A 146 -17.66 -8.78 8.26
C GLY A 146 -18.38 -9.54 7.15
N GLY A 147 -18.20 -9.11 5.89
CA GLY A 147 -18.74 -9.79 4.70
C GLY A 147 -17.73 -10.74 4.06
N ALA A 148 -18.21 -11.66 3.23
CA ALA A 148 -17.37 -12.65 2.53
C ALA A 148 -16.59 -12.07 1.33
N ALA A 149 -16.61 -10.76 1.11
CA ALA A 149 -16.08 -10.14 -0.11
C ALA A 149 -14.56 -10.33 -0.30
N TYR A 150 -13.83 -10.47 0.81
CA TYR A 150 -12.37 -10.67 0.82
C TYR A 150 -11.95 -11.98 1.49
N GLY A 151 -12.91 -12.84 1.85
CA GLY A 151 -12.64 -14.14 2.47
C GLY A 151 -12.33 -14.10 3.97
N GLU A 152 -12.30 -12.91 4.58
CA GLU A 152 -12.09 -12.75 6.02
C GLU A 152 -13.40 -12.89 6.80
N SER A 153 -13.26 -13.34 8.03
CA SER A 153 -14.39 -13.51 8.96
C SER A 153 -14.26 -12.57 10.16
N TRP A 154 -15.40 -12.27 10.78
CA TRP A 154 -15.44 -11.59 12.08
C TRP A 154 -15.95 -12.56 13.13
N PRO A 155 -15.35 -12.65 14.33
CA PRO A 155 -14.16 -11.91 14.80
C PRO A 155 -12.92 -12.15 13.95
N VAL A 156 -12.03 -11.15 13.89
CA VAL A 156 -10.76 -11.27 13.15
C VAL A 156 -9.95 -12.43 13.72
N SER A 157 -9.65 -13.41 12.91
CA SER A 157 -8.91 -14.61 13.31
C SER A 157 -7.54 -14.73 12.66
N GLN A 158 -7.29 -13.94 11.61
CA GLN A 158 -6.07 -14.01 10.81
C GLN A 158 -5.68 -12.63 10.33
N GLY A 159 -4.38 -12.42 10.11
CA GLY A 159 -3.85 -11.28 9.39
C GLY A 159 -3.05 -11.73 8.17
N HIS A 160 -2.79 -10.79 7.29
CA HIS A 160 -2.21 -11.03 5.98
C HIS A 160 -0.91 -10.26 5.80
N GLY A 161 0.04 -10.88 5.06
CA GLY A 161 1.14 -10.18 4.43
C GLY A 161 1.10 -10.45 2.92
N TYR A 162 1.38 -9.44 2.12
CA TYR A 162 1.32 -9.53 0.66
C TYR A 162 2.14 -8.41 0.01
N TRP A 163 2.32 -8.49 -1.31
CA TRP A 163 2.73 -7.32 -2.10
C TRP A 163 1.67 -7.02 -3.16
N PHE A 164 1.62 -5.76 -3.56
CA PHE A 164 0.76 -5.33 -4.65
C PHE A 164 1.41 -5.71 -5.99
N ASP A 165 0.88 -6.75 -6.64
CA ASP A 165 1.39 -7.24 -7.93
C ASP A 165 0.75 -6.47 -9.08
N ALA A 166 1.50 -5.56 -9.64
CA ALA A 166 1.08 -4.72 -10.76
C ALA A 166 0.71 -5.46 -12.05
N THR A 167 1.06 -6.74 -12.17
CA THR A 167 0.68 -7.56 -13.34
C THR A 167 -0.71 -8.13 -13.22
N LYS A 168 -1.33 -8.03 -12.05
CA LYS A 168 -2.68 -8.51 -11.76
C LYS A 168 -3.69 -7.37 -11.79
N PRO A 169 -4.97 -7.67 -11.97
CA PRO A 169 -6.02 -6.68 -11.85
C PRO A 169 -5.97 -5.96 -10.49
N PRO A 170 -6.41 -4.69 -10.41
CA PRO A 170 -6.48 -3.96 -9.16
C PRO A 170 -7.18 -4.76 -8.04
N GLY A 171 -6.60 -4.75 -6.85
CA GLY A 171 -7.12 -5.50 -5.69
C GLY A 171 -6.75 -6.99 -5.65
N GLN A 172 -5.93 -7.48 -6.58
CA GLN A 172 -5.45 -8.87 -6.61
C GLN A 172 -3.95 -8.93 -6.36
N GLY A 173 -3.54 -8.80 -5.11
CA GLY A 173 -2.16 -9.05 -4.69
C GLY A 173 -1.86 -10.53 -4.45
N ASN A 174 -0.63 -10.82 -4.07
CA ASN A 174 -0.21 -12.15 -3.61
C ASN A 174 -0.44 -12.27 -2.11
N ASN A 175 -1.71 -12.39 -1.71
CA ASN A 175 -2.08 -12.48 -0.30
C ASN A 175 -1.56 -13.76 0.33
N THR A 176 -1.15 -13.65 1.58
CA THR A 176 -0.84 -14.80 2.41
C THR A 176 -1.26 -14.57 3.85
N VAL A 177 -1.78 -15.60 4.48
CA VAL A 177 -2.07 -15.59 5.91
C VAL A 177 -0.77 -15.73 6.66
N VAL A 178 -0.46 -14.79 7.52
CA VAL A 178 0.83 -14.74 8.22
C VAL A 178 0.74 -15.00 9.71
N PHE A 179 -0.44 -14.91 10.32
CA PHE A 179 -0.59 -15.14 11.76
C PHE A 179 -2.01 -15.53 12.18
N ASP A 180 -2.12 -16.16 13.33
CA ASP A 180 -3.36 -16.43 14.05
C ASP A 180 -3.47 -15.46 15.23
N VAL A 181 -4.57 -14.70 15.29
CA VAL A 181 -4.76 -13.64 16.28
C VAL A 181 -5.08 -14.17 17.68
N THR A 182 -5.44 -15.42 17.81
CA THR A 182 -5.76 -16.03 19.11
C THR A 182 -4.52 -16.34 19.95
N ALA A 183 -3.33 -16.33 19.35
CA ALA A 183 -2.11 -16.77 20.00
C ALA A 183 -1.56 -15.76 21.01
N SER A 184 -1.63 -14.45 20.74
CA SER A 184 -1.10 -13.41 21.61
C SER A 184 -1.63 -12.03 21.21
N PRO A 185 -1.95 -11.14 22.20
CA PRO A 185 -2.22 -9.74 21.90
C PRO A 185 -0.96 -8.96 21.51
N ILE A 186 0.23 -9.46 21.84
CA ILE A 186 1.52 -8.91 21.44
C ILE A 186 2.11 -9.84 20.39
N ILE A 187 2.38 -9.31 19.22
CA ILE A 187 2.86 -10.07 18.06
C ILE A 187 4.03 -9.31 17.46
N THR A 188 5.07 -10.05 17.08
CA THR A 188 6.20 -9.50 16.33
C THR A 188 6.18 -10.05 14.91
N HIS A 189 6.15 -9.16 13.95
CA HIS A 189 6.24 -9.49 12.53
C HIS A 189 7.65 -9.16 12.01
N ARG A 190 8.13 -10.00 11.10
CA ARG A 190 9.39 -9.81 10.40
C ARG A 190 9.20 -10.09 8.91
N MET A 191 9.72 -9.20 8.08
CA MET A 191 9.85 -9.40 6.64
C MET A 191 11.32 -9.34 6.26
N VAL A 192 11.79 -10.33 5.50
CA VAL A 192 13.07 -10.26 4.80
C VAL A 192 12.78 -9.99 3.33
N TRP A 193 13.16 -8.83 2.86
CA TRP A 193 13.00 -8.42 1.47
C TRP A 193 14.33 -8.57 0.73
N GLU A 194 14.34 -9.48 -0.24
CA GLU A 194 15.46 -9.82 -1.09
C GLU A 194 15.05 -9.66 -2.56
N PRO A 195 15.98 -9.58 -3.51
CA PRO A 195 15.64 -9.56 -4.93
C PRO A 195 14.73 -10.74 -5.32
N GLY A 196 13.52 -10.42 -5.78
CA GLY A 196 12.53 -11.40 -6.21
C GLY A 196 11.96 -12.30 -5.11
N LYS A 197 12.18 -11.97 -3.83
CA LYS A 197 11.74 -12.83 -2.72
C LYS A 197 11.36 -12.02 -1.49
N LEU A 198 10.25 -12.43 -0.87
CA LEU A 198 9.79 -11.94 0.43
C LEU A 198 9.62 -13.13 1.38
N THR A 199 10.19 -13.03 2.57
CA THR A 199 9.94 -13.98 3.65
C THR A 199 9.22 -13.27 4.77
N PHE A 200 7.99 -13.67 5.06
CA PHE A 200 7.19 -13.18 6.18
C PHE A 200 7.25 -14.17 7.33
N GLU A 201 7.45 -13.66 8.53
CA GLU A 201 7.43 -14.45 9.76
C GLU A 201 6.68 -13.69 10.85
N THR A 202 5.92 -14.42 11.65
CA THR A 202 5.14 -13.89 12.76
C THR A 202 5.41 -14.71 14.02
N PHE A 203 5.72 -14.01 15.10
CA PHE A 203 6.06 -14.61 16.39
C PHE A 203 5.10 -14.13 17.47
N ALA A 204 4.70 -15.02 18.36
CA ALA A 204 3.97 -14.66 19.57
C ALA A 204 4.89 -13.89 20.53
N GLY A 205 4.36 -12.83 21.12
CA GLY A 205 5.10 -11.99 22.06
C GLY A 205 6.04 -10.97 21.40
N GLN A 206 6.88 -10.37 22.23
CA GLN A 206 7.83 -9.35 21.78
C GLN A 206 9.14 -9.98 21.35
N GLY A 207 9.63 -9.60 20.15
CA GLY A 207 10.87 -10.08 19.56
C GLY A 207 10.73 -11.46 18.90
N PHE A 208 11.86 -12.10 18.61
CA PHE A 208 11.92 -13.31 17.79
C PHE A 208 12.17 -14.58 18.60
N THR A 209 12.14 -14.50 19.93
CA THR A 209 12.35 -15.65 20.84
C THR A 209 11.07 -16.38 21.19
N GLY A 210 9.91 -15.80 20.87
CA GLY A 210 8.61 -16.42 21.08
C GLY A 210 8.32 -17.53 20.06
N THR A 211 7.14 -18.14 20.20
CA THR A 211 6.70 -19.20 19.27
C THR A 211 6.53 -18.60 17.86
N LEU A 212 7.16 -19.23 16.87
CA LEU A 212 6.92 -18.94 15.46
C LEU A 212 5.50 -19.40 15.10
N LEU A 213 4.60 -18.47 14.86
CA LEU A 213 3.19 -18.74 14.53
C LEU A 213 3.03 -19.07 13.04
N LYS A 214 3.76 -18.34 12.20
CA LYS A 214 3.70 -18.53 10.76
C LYS A 214 4.99 -18.09 10.09
N ARG A 215 5.40 -18.85 9.08
CA ARG A 215 6.41 -18.44 8.09
C ARG A 215 5.86 -18.70 6.71
N THR A 216 5.99 -17.72 5.83
CA THR A 216 5.61 -17.82 4.42
C THR A 216 6.69 -17.20 3.57
N VAL A 217 7.01 -17.87 2.47
CA VAL A 217 7.96 -17.37 1.47
C VAL A 217 7.19 -17.15 0.18
N LEU A 218 7.26 -15.92 -0.32
CA LEU A 218 6.71 -15.52 -1.61
C LEU A 218 7.87 -15.21 -2.55
N GLN A 219 7.78 -15.69 -3.79
CA GLN A 219 8.84 -15.51 -4.79
C GLN A 219 8.21 -15.19 -6.14
N GLY A 220 8.88 -14.36 -6.91
CA GLY A 220 8.46 -14.03 -8.27
C GLY A 220 9.17 -12.81 -8.82
N SER A 221 9.17 -12.69 -10.13
CA SER A 221 9.74 -11.54 -10.84
C SER A 221 8.95 -10.24 -10.63
N THR A 222 7.74 -10.34 -10.07
CA THR A 222 6.86 -9.19 -9.78
C THR A 222 6.98 -8.70 -8.35
N VAL A 223 7.79 -9.36 -7.50
CA VAL A 223 8.16 -8.81 -6.19
C VAL A 223 8.82 -7.45 -6.40
N PRO A 224 8.36 -6.38 -5.71
CA PRO A 224 8.88 -5.04 -5.91
C PRO A 224 10.40 -4.96 -5.78
N VAL A 225 11.00 -4.08 -6.57
CA VAL A 225 12.40 -3.66 -6.42
C VAL A 225 12.39 -2.36 -5.63
N PRO A 226 13.18 -2.24 -4.55
CA PRO A 226 13.22 -1.02 -3.76
C PRO A 226 13.51 0.24 -4.60
N ALA A 227 12.82 1.34 -4.29
CA ALA A 227 12.98 2.62 -4.95
C ALA A 227 12.90 3.78 -3.93
N LYS A 228 11.75 4.42 -3.79
CA LYS A 228 11.54 5.56 -2.87
C LYS A 228 10.39 5.33 -1.89
N GLU A 229 10.01 4.07 -1.71
CA GLU A 229 8.98 3.72 -0.75
C GLU A 229 9.32 4.22 0.67
N GLN A 230 8.30 4.66 1.37
CA GLN A 230 8.33 4.98 2.78
C GLN A 230 7.75 3.82 3.59
N VAL A 231 8.05 3.76 4.86
CA VAL A 231 7.44 2.82 5.80
C VAL A 231 6.27 3.51 6.47
N HIS A 232 5.13 2.85 6.51
CA HIS A 232 3.87 3.35 7.01
C HIS A 232 3.27 2.45 8.09
N PHE A 233 2.46 3.05 8.95
CA PHE A 233 1.58 2.40 9.93
C PHE A 233 0.26 3.13 9.93
N ASN A 234 -0.87 2.43 9.75
CA ASN A 234 -2.17 3.08 9.72
C ASN A 234 -3.27 2.32 10.46
N LEU A 235 -4.29 3.05 10.85
CA LEU A 235 -5.54 2.53 11.41
C LEU A 235 -6.69 3.32 10.76
N TRP A 236 -7.58 2.62 10.05
CA TRP A 236 -8.55 3.26 9.19
C TRP A 236 -9.87 2.46 9.10
N VAL A 237 -10.85 2.95 8.36
CA VAL A 237 -12.19 2.35 8.25
C VAL A 237 -12.49 2.02 6.80
N THR A 238 -12.80 0.76 6.52
CA THR A 238 -13.24 0.33 5.19
C THR A 238 -14.72 0.63 4.96
N GLY A 239 -15.07 1.01 3.73
CA GLY A 239 -16.48 1.08 3.28
C GLY A 239 -16.99 -0.22 2.66
N GLY A 240 -16.16 -1.28 2.64
CA GLY A 240 -16.49 -2.57 2.04
C GLY A 240 -17.16 -3.55 2.98
N GLY A 241 -17.55 -4.71 2.47
CA GLY A 241 -17.90 -5.90 3.25
C GLY A 241 -19.28 -5.90 3.92
N GLY A 242 -20.08 -4.87 3.79
CA GLY A 242 -21.47 -4.83 4.28
C GLY A 242 -21.64 -4.45 5.75
N GLY A 243 -20.58 -3.97 6.43
CA GLY A 243 -20.69 -3.33 7.74
C GLY A 243 -21.30 -1.93 7.66
N ASP A 244 -21.43 -1.26 8.79
CA ASP A 244 -21.82 0.15 8.89
C ASP A 244 -20.65 1.00 9.38
N PRO A 245 -19.79 1.47 8.46
CA PRO A 245 -18.59 2.21 8.83
C PRO A 245 -18.87 3.55 9.50
N SER A 246 -20.07 4.12 9.33
CA SER A 246 -20.43 5.39 9.97
C SER A 246 -20.54 5.27 11.49
N HIS A 247 -20.90 4.08 12.00
CA HIS A 247 -21.13 3.83 13.41
C HIS A 247 -19.92 3.23 14.13
N VAL A 248 -18.77 3.21 13.51
CA VAL A 248 -17.53 2.73 14.15
C VAL A 248 -17.25 3.54 15.41
N LYS A 249 -17.00 2.81 16.51
CA LYS A 249 -16.65 3.38 17.81
C LYS A 249 -15.15 3.71 17.86
N PRO A 250 -14.73 4.60 18.77
CA PRO A 250 -13.31 4.81 19.00
C PRO A 250 -12.56 3.51 19.23
N GLU A 251 -11.40 3.38 18.57
CA GLU A 251 -10.54 2.20 18.60
C GLU A 251 -9.09 2.64 18.81
N SER A 252 -8.23 1.74 19.30
CA SER A 252 -6.79 2.01 19.37
C SER A 252 -5.97 0.75 19.22
N VAL A 253 -4.77 0.94 18.66
CA VAL A 253 -3.72 -0.07 18.53
C VAL A 253 -2.39 0.53 18.97
N VAL A 254 -1.46 -0.32 19.38
CA VAL A 254 -0.14 0.13 19.84
C VAL A 254 0.96 -0.47 18.96
N VAL A 255 1.85 0.38 18.49
CA VAL A 255 3.11 -0.02 17.85
C VAL A 255 4.22 0.10 18.88
N ARG A 256 4.79 -1.02 19.30
CA ARG A 256 5.77 -1.11 20.40
C ARG A 256 7.19 -0.98 19.91
N ASP A 257 7.45 -1.48 18.69
CA ASP A 257 8.79 -1.50 18.13
C ASP A 257 8.79 -1.45 16.61
N PHE A 258 9.87 -0.91 16.06
CA PHE A 258 10.22 -0.95 14.66
C PHE A 258 11.73 -1.10 14.51
N SER A 259 12.17 -1.96 13.60
CA SER A 259 13.56 -1.98 13.20
C SER A 259 13.71 -2.27 11.71
N PHE A 260 14.79 -1.74 11.16
CA PHE A 260 15.26 -2.05 9.82
C PHE A 260 16.75 -2.38 9.87
N VAL A 261 17.10 -3.53 9.31
CA VAL A 261 18.49 -3.97 9.15
C VAL A 261 18.75 -4.18 7.66
N PRO A 262 19.58 -3.35 7.02
CA PRO A 262 19.87 -3.51 5.59
C PRO A 262 20.60 -4.83 5.35
N THR A 263 20.32 -5.48 4.23
CA THR A 263 21.10 -6.65 3.81
C THR A 263 22.48 -6.22 3.37
N ALA A 264 23.53 -6.75 4.00
CA ALA A 264 24.93 -6.34 3.78
C ALA A 264 25.44 -6.57 2.33
N THR A 265 24.73 -7.37 1.53
CA THR A 265 25.08 -7.74 0.17
C THR A 265 24.02 -7.34 -0.85
N ALA A 266 23.00 -6.57 -0.46
CA ALA A 266 22.04 -6.09 -1.44
C ALA A 266 22.80 -5.21 -2.44
N PRO A 267 22.73 -5.47 -3.76
CA PRO A 267 23.11 -4.46 -4.71
C PRO A 267 22.35 -3.19 -4.32
N LEU A 268 23.05 -2.07 -4.23
CA LEU A 268 22.36 -0.77 -4.20
C LEU A 268 21.26 -0.83 -5.27
N PRO A 269 20.04 -0.30 -5.01
CA PRO A 269 19.06 -0.13 -6.05
C PRO A 269 19.79 0.36 -7.29
N PRO A 270 19.52 -0.16 -8.48
CA PRO A 270 20.20 0.32 -9.68
C PRO A 270 20.20 1.84 -9.61
N PRO A 271 21.32 2.54 -9.87
CA PRO A 271 21.37 3.97 -9.82
C PRO A 271 20.14 4.47 -10.56
N ALA A 272 19.41 5.42 -9.97
CA ALA A 272 18.17 5.94 -10.54
C ALA A 272 18.40 6.07 -12.04
N SER A 273 17.59 5.38 -12.85
CA SER A 273 17.83 5.21 -14.28
C SER A 273 18.34 6.52 -14.87
N ALA A 274 19.37 6.48 -15.68
CA ALA A 274 19.89 7.64 -16.37
C ALA A 274 18.82 8.31 -17.26
N ILE A 275 17.73 7.59 -17.56
CA ILE A 275 16.64 8.08 -18.42
C ILE A 275 16.01 9.34 -17.82
N LYS A 276 16.19 10.44 -18.49
CA LYS A 276 15.55 11.72 -18.14
C LYS A 276 14.29 11.86 -19.00
N LEU A 277 13.15 11.92 -18.34
CA LEU A 277 11.84 12.08 -18.99
C LEU A 277 11.29 13.49 -18.73
N SER A 278 10.80 14.13 -19.78
CA SER A 278 10.11 15.42 -19.72
C SER A 278 8.86 15.42 -20.58
N ALA A 279 7.91 16.31 -20.30
CA ALA A 279 6.70 16.49 -21.09
C ALA A 279 6.38 17.97 -21.31
N ALA A 280 5.80 18.26 -22.47
CA ALA A 280 5.14 19.52 -22.77
C ALA A 280 3.74 19.22 -23.28
N THR A 281 2.73 19.94 -22.77
CA THR A 281 1.33 19.75 -23.18
C THR A 281 0.76 21.02 -23.80
N THR A 282 0.05 20.85 -24.91
CA THR A 282 -0.74 21.88 -25.57
C THR A 282 -2.19 21.45 -25.68
N LYS A 283 -3.13 22.42 -25.69
CA LYS A 283 -4.55 22.14 -25.85
C LYS A 283 -5.09 22.91 -27.06
N ALA A 284 -5.68 22.17 -28.00
CA ALA A 284 -6.32 22.76 -29.17
C ALA A 284 -7.64 22.03 -29.46
N LYS A 285 -8.72 22.77 -29.72
CA LYS A 285 -10.04 22.23 -30.07
C LYS A 285 -10.53 21.12 -29.12
N GLY A 286 -10.25 21.27 -27.80
CA GLY A 286 -10.66 20.31 -26.77
C GLY A 286 -9.80 19.04 -26.69
N VAL A 287 -8.73 18.94 -27.46
CA VAL A 287 -7.76 17.85 -27.43
C VAL A 287 -6.48 18.32 -26.76
N ASN A 288 -6.02 17.59 -25.74
CA ASN A 288 -4.73 17.75 -25.13
C ASN A 288 -3.71 16.92 -25.94
N THR A 289 -2.59 17.52 -26.26
CA THR A 289 -1.47 16.86 -26.92
C THR A 289 -0.27 16.96 -26.01
N THR A 290 0.13 15.85 -25.38
CA THR A 290 1.32 15.76 -24.54
C THR A 290 2.45 15.16 -25.35
N THR A 291 3.52 15.94 -25.55
CA THR A 291 4.76 15.49 -26.19
C THR A 291 5.75 15.12 -25.08
N LEU A 292 6.05 13.82 -24.99
CA LEU A 292 7.09 13.28 -24.12
C LEU A 292 8.43 13.37 -24.84
N LYS A 293 9.49 13.65 -24.09
CA LYS A 293 10.88 13.56 -24.54
C LYS A 293 11.71 12.85 -23.50
N TRP A 294 12.59 11.96 -23.93
CA TRP A 294 13.54 11.29 -23.05
C TRP A 294 14.93 11.22 -23.65
N THR A 295 15.92 11.15 -22.77
CA THR A 295 17.34 10.92 -23.12
C THR A 295 17.87 9.76 -22.28
N ASP A 296 19.06 9.29 -22.64
CA ASP A 296 19.84 8.31 -21.89
C ASP A 296 19.20 6.91 -21.80
N ALA A 297 18.13 6.64 -22.56
CA ALA A 297 17.59 5.30 -22.72
C ALA A 297 18.40 4.50 -23.74
N THR A 298 18.60 3.22 -23.45
CA THR A 298 19.39 2.29 -24.29
C THR A 298 18.48 1.35 -25.10
N GLY A 299 19.07 0.68 -26.10
CA GLY A 299 18.35 -0.26 -26.96
C GLY A 299 17.53 0.40 -28.06
N SER A 300 17.00 -0.41 -28.98
CA SER A 300 16.20 0.04 -30.14
C SER A 300 14.74 0.37 -29.78
N ASN A 301 14.24 -0.19 -28.69
CA ASN A 301 12.89 0.04 -28.17
C ASN A 301 12.96 0.37 -26.67
N VAL A 302 11.98 1.12 -26.21
CA VAL A 302 11.69 1.36 -24.79
C VAL A 302 10.26 0.95 -24.47
N THR A 303 10.00 0.65 -23.21
CA THR A 303 8.63 0.46 -22.69
C THR A 303 8.14 1.79 -22.14
N LEU A 304 7.15 2.37 -22.81
CA LEU A 304 6.44 3.54 -22.32
C LEU A 304 5.24 3.09 -21.48
N TRP A 305 5.10 3.65 -20.30
CA TRP A 305 3.95 3.47 -19.44
C TRP A 305 3.09 4.72 -19.47
N ILE A 306 1.80 4.57 -19.64
CA ILE A 306 0.79 5.63 -19.60
C ILE A 306 -0.32 5.17 -18.65
N ASN A 307 -0.46 5.83 -17.51
CA ASN A 307 -1.44 5.46 -16.47
C ASN A 307 -1.38 3.95 -16.12
N GLY A 308 -0.16 3.42 -15.93
CA GLY A 308 0.04 2.01 -15.61
C GLY A 308 -0.07 1.03 -16.80
N VAL A 309 -0.42 1.49 -18.00
CA VAL A 309 -0.53 0.63 -19.19
C VAL A 309 0.78 0.66 -19.97
N GLN A 310 1.35 -0.51 -20.25
CA GLN A 310 2.59 -0.67 -21.00
C GLN A 310 2.40 -0.57 -22.51
N LYS A 311 3.34 0.04 -23.17
CA LYS A 311 3.43 0.08 -24.63
C LYS A 311 4.89 0.07 -25.07
N ALA A 312 5.28 -0.90 -25.90
CA ALA A 312 6.58 -0.87 -26.56
C ALA A 312 6.57 0.21 -27.66
N VAL A 313 7.57 1.08 -27.66
CA VAL A 313 7.76 2.12 -28.65
C VAL A 313 9.22 2.19 -29.09
N PRO A 314 9.51 2.62 -30.34
CA PRO A 314 10.89 2.85 -30.77
C PRO A 314 11.61 3.85 -29.86
N ASN A 315 12.88 3.59 -29.56
CA ASN A 315 13.71 4.49 -28.74
C ASN A 315 14.24 5.65 -29.60
N ASN A 316 13.33 6.52 -30.07
CA ASN A 316 13.66 7.72 -30.84
C ASN A 316 13.70 9.00 -29.98
N GLY A 317 13.61 8.85 -28.63
CA GLY A 317 13.66 9.95 -27.67
C GLY A 317 12.37 10.74 -27.55
N SER A 318 11.26 10.35 -28.19
CA SER A 318 10.00 11.08 -28.08
C SER A 318 8.76 10.24 -28.34
N TYR A 319 7.64 10.66 -27.76
CA TYR A 319 6.32 10.10 -28.01
C TYR A 319 5.23 11.17 -27.84
N VAL A 320 4.18 11.10 -28.64
CA VAL A 320 3.04 12.03 -28.57
C VAL A 320 1.82 11.26 -28.09
N ASN A 321 1.21 11.70 -26.98
CA ASN A 321 -0.03 11.21 -26.46
C ASN A 321 -1.14 12.25 -26.63
N GLN A 322 -2.28 11.86 -27.20
CA GLN A 322 -3.44 12.74 -27.40
C GLN A 322 -4.67 12.18 -26.69
N PHE A 323 -5.41 13.05 -25.98
CA PHE A 323 -6.63 12.68 -25.28
C PHE A 323 -7.57 13.89 -25.12
N LYS A 324 -8.86 13.62 -24.88
CA LYS A 324 -9.88 14.63 -24.63
C LYS A 324 -10.16 14.77 -23.13
N GLY A 325 -10.60 15.97 -22.74
CA GLY A 325 -10.97 16.26 -21.33
C GLY A 325 -9.79 16.73 -20.50
N SER A 326 -10.06 17.10 -19.25
CA SER A 326 -9.04 17.42 -18.24
C SER A 326 -8.75 16.15 -17.45
N ASN A 327 -7.49 15.80 -17.32
CA ASN A 327 -7.07 14.57 -16.63
C ASN A 327 -5.67 14.71 -16.06
N THR A 328 -5.38 13.92 -15.05
CA THR A 328 -4.00 13.66 -14.62
C THR A 328 -3.53 12.40 -15.33
N THR A 329 -2.41 12.50 -16.04
CA THR A 329 -1.81 11.36 -16.74
C THR A 329 -0.40 11.14 -16.22
N THR A 330 -0.06 9.91 -15.87
CA THR A 330 1.29 9.52 -15.47
C THR A 330 2.02 8.88 -16.64
N TYR A 331 3.33 9.18 -16.73
CA TYR A 331 4.22 8.65 -17.76
C TYR A 331 5.51 8.12 -17.14
N LYS A 332 6.00 6.99 -17.63
CA LYS A 332 7.30 6.42 -17.28
C LYS A 332 7.90 5.76 -18.51
N VAL A 333 9.19 5.88 -18.71
CA VAL A 333 9.94 5.24 -19.81
C VAL A 333 10.97 4.30 -19.22
N CYS A 334 10.97 3.06 -19.68
CA CYS A 334 11.87 2.02 -19.21
C CYS A 334 12.64 1.39 -20.38
N ASP A 335 13.89 1.03 -20.12
CA ASP A 335 14.72 0.16 -20.97
C ASP A 335 15.19 -1.06 -20.16
N THR A 336 16.14 -1.82 -20.70
CA THR A 336 16.71 -2.99 -20.02
C THR A 336 17.55 -2.62 -18.79
N GLY A 337 18.01 -1.36 -18.68
CA GLY A 337 18.83 -0.84 -17.58
C GLY A 337 18.03 -0.18 -16.47
N GLY A 338 16.75 0.07 -16.67
CA GLY A 338 15.89 0.71 -15.66
C GLY A 338 14.81 1.60 -16.22
N CYS A 339 14.17 2.36 -15.35
CA CYS A 339 13.07 3.26 -15.69
C CYS A 339 13.35 4.70 -15.27
N SER A 340 12.83 5.66 -16.03
CA SER A 340 12.78 7.07 -15.61
C SER A 340 11.97 7.21 -14.30
N SER A 341 12.13 8.32 -13.61
CA SER A 341 11.13 8.75 -12.64
C SER A 341 9.76 8.87 -13.30
N VAL A 342 8.68 8.63 -12.52
CA VAL A 342 7.33 8.87 -13.03
C VAL A 342 7.10 10.37 -13.22
N LEU A 343 6.62 10.75 -14.39
CA LEU A 343 6.28 12.12 -14.73
C LEU A 343 4.76 12.27 -14.71
N ARG A 344 4.25 13.16 -13.87
CA ARG A 344 2.83 13.47 -13.77
C ARG A 344 2.50 14.75 -14.55
N VAL A 345 1.51 14.67 -15.41
CA VAL A 345 1.02 15.80 -16.23
C VAL A 345 -0.44 16.03 -15.89
N VAL A 346 -0.77 17.26 -15.48
CA VAL A 346 -2.15 17.72 -15.19
C VAL A 346 -2.58 18.63 -16.33
N THR A 347 -3.78 18.40 -16.92
CA THR A 347 -4.32 19.17 -18.07
C THR A 347 -5.71 19.70 -17.83
#